data_d3af3b3d09c37c2110897c5ee912941d
#
_entry.id   d3af3b3d09c37c2110897c5ee912941d
#
_cell.length_a   1.000
_cell.length_b   1.000
_cell.length_c   1.000
_cell.angle_alpha   90.00
_cell.angle_beta   90.00
_cell.angle_gamma   90.00
#
_symmetry.space_group_name_H-M   'P 1'
#
loop_
_entity.id
_entity.type
_entity.pdbx_description
1 polymer ?
#
loop_
_entity_poly.entity_id
_entity_poly.type
_entity_poly.pdbx_seq_one_letter_code
_entity_poly.pdbx_strand_id
1 'polypeptide(L)'
;MSPTLTGEAPAIIGLALITHAPDIFVKIATWNVNSLKVRQQHVIDWLASSGTDVLCLQELKLPDEKFPRAELEAVGYRSWYAGQKTYNGVGILVREGLNVDETSIVRNIPGFEDPQQRVIAATVDGVRIISAYFPNGQAPGTDKFAYKLRWLDALHDWLATEMTLHPKLALLGDYNIAPEDRDVHDPKAWEGQNLVSPEERAAFVRLIGLGLLDAFRQFEQQEKIYSWWDYRMMAFRRNAGLRIDHILLSKALSDICKACDIDKVPRKWEQPSDHAPVFAQLG
;
A
#
# COMPACT_ATOMS: atom_id res chain seq x y z
N MET A 1 -18.71 80.21 -6.37
CA MET A 1 -17.49 79.39 -6.34
C MET A 1 -17.65 78.28 -5.31
N SER A 2 -18.01 77.09 -5.75
CA SER A 2 -18.19 75.92 -4.86
C SER A 2 -16.99 75.03 -4.94
N PRO A 3 -16.47 74.49 -3.84
CA PRO A 3 -15.36 73.53 -3.88
C PRO A 3 -15.90 72.12 -4.16
N THR A 4 -15.28 71.45 -5.12
CA THR A 4 -15.43 70.03 -5.44
C THR A 4 -14.75 69.18 -4.39
N LEU A 5 -15.51 68.33 -3.71
CA LEU A 5 -14.98 67.23 -2.87
C LEU A 5 -14.67 66.01 -3.72
N THR A 6 -13.41 65.65 -3.84
CA THR A 6 -12.97 64.37 -4.37
C THR A 6 -12.96 63.35 -3.25
N GLY A 7 -13.89 62.42 -3.29
CA GLY A 7 -13.93 61.29 -2.37
C GLY A 7 -13.03 60.15 -2.89
N GLU A 8 -11.98 59.83 -2.16
CA GLU A 8 -11.22 58.59 -2.35
C GLU A 8 -12.00 57.40 -1.74
N ALA A 9 -12.21 56.36 -2.54
CA ALA A 9 -12.79 55.09 -2.08
C ALA A 9 -11.75 54.29 -1.29
N PRO A 10 -12.14 53.64 -0.18
CA PRO A 10 -11.17 52.81 0.58
C PRO A 10 -10.85 51.53 -0.17
N ALA A 11 -9.53 51.23 -0.30
CA ALA A 11 -9.03 49.98 -0.81
C ALA A 11 -9.44 48.83 0.12
N ILE A 12 -10.21 47.88 -0.40
CA ILE A 12 -10.50 46.61 0.27
C ILE A 12 -9.26 45.72 0.16
N ILE A 13 -8.50 45.65 1.24
CA ILE A 13 -7.42 44.67 1.38
C ILE A 13 -8.08 43.29 1.57
N GLY A 14 -8.15 42.53 0.49
CA GLY A 14 -8.57 41.15 0.53
C GLY A 14 -7.61 40.34 1.39
N LEU A 15 -8.01 39.97 2.61
CA LEU A 15 -7.32 38.99 3.43
C LEU A 15 -7.45 37.64 2.73
N ALA A 16 -6.40 37.18 2.05
CA ALA A 16 -6.32 35.81 1.59
C ALA A 16 -6.27 34.92 2.84
N LEU A 17 -7.36 34.23 3.11
CA LEU A 17 -7.39 33.13 4.07
C LEU A 17 -6.46 32.04 3.55
N ILE A 18 -5.24 31.98 4.08
CA ILE A 18 -4.37 30.84 3.94
C ILE A 18 -5.07 29.71 4.73
N THR A 19 -5.91 28.96 4.04
CA THR A 19 -6.41 27.69 4.59
C THR A 19 -5.21 26.74 4.63
N HIS A 20 -4.58 26.61 5.79
CA HIS A 20 -3.71 25.47 6.06
C HIS A 20 -4.58 24.23 5.86
N ALA A 21 -4.23 23.41 4.88
CA ALA A 21 -4.76 22.05 4.82
C ALA A 21 -4.46 21.40 6.19
N PRO A 22 -5.43 20.74 6.84
CA PRO A 22 -5.18 20.10 8.11
C PRO A 22 -3.97 19.18 7.98
N ASP A 23 -3.07 19.22 8.98
CA ASP A 23 -1.95 18.31 9.06
C ASP A 23 -2.52 16.89 9.03
N ILE A 24 -2.14 16.12 8.01
CA ILE A 24 -2.61 14.75 7.83
C ILE A 24 -1.78 13.88 8.75
N PHE A 25 -2.27 13.63 9.95
CA PHE A 25 -1.70 12.60 10.81
C PHE A 25 -2.39 11.28 10.49
N VAL A 26 -1.80 10.49 9.59
CA VAL A 26 -2.36 9.21 9.16
C VAL A 26 -1.28 8.15 9.20
N LYS A 27 -1.55 7.07 9.93
CA LYS A 27 -0.74 5.86 9.85
C LYS A 27 -1.36 4.91 8.83
N ILE A 28 -0.66 4.70 7.73
CA ILE A 28 -1.05 3.77 6.67
C ILE A 28 -0.23 2.49 6.76
N ALA A 29 -0.83 1.36 6.42
CA ALA A 29 -0.14 0.07 6.50
C ALA A 29 -0.59 -0.89 5.39
N THR A 30 0.23 -1.89 5.13
CA THR A 30 -0.09 -3.02 4.27
C THR A 30 0.25 -4.34 4.94
N TRP A 31 -0.57 -5.37 4.71
CA TRP A 31 -0.35 -6.70 5.23
C TRP A 31 -0.95 -7.78 4.33
N ASN A 32 -0.13 -8.59 3.73
CA ASN A 32 -0.59 -9.86 3.16
C ASN A 32 -0.92 -10.82 4.30
N VAL A 33 -2.20 -11.14 4.47
CA VAL A 33 -2.67 -11.96 5.59
C VAL A 33 -2.72 -13.45 5.26
N ASN A 34 -2.44 -13.83 4.02
CA ASN A 34 -2.44 -15.23 3.58
C ASN A 34 -3.68 -16.00 4.08
N SER A 35 -4.87 -15.53 3.75
CA SER A 35 -6.21 -15.90 4.20
C SER A 35 -6.73 -15.09 5.41
N LEU A 36 -7.62 -14.15 5.12
CA LEU A 36 -8.27 -13.34 6.15
C LEU A 36 -9.12 -14.22 7.10
N LYS A 37 -9.79 -15.26 6.59
CA LYS A 37 -10.55 -16.18 7.43
C LYS A 37 -9.70 -16.79 8.56
N VAL A 38 -8.45 -17.11 8.30
CA VAL A 38 -7.54 -17.70 9.28
C VAL A 38 -6.94 -16.65 10.21
N ARG A 39 -6.72 -15.43 9.71
CA ARG A 39 -6.00 -14.34 10.42
C ARG A 39 -6.89 -13.17 10.81
N GLN A 40 -8.22 -13.34 10.78
CA GLN A 40 -9.16 -12.28 11.15
C GLN A 40 -8.88 -11.73 12.54
N GLN A 41 -8.69 -12.60 13.53
CA GLN A 41 -8.38 -12.18 14.90
C GLN A 41 -7.03 -11.45 14.97
N HIS A 42 -6.03 -11.92 14.22
CA HIS A 42 -4.73 -11.22 14.15
C HIS A 42 -4.86 -9.81 13.57
N VAL A 43 -5.70 -9.63 12.54
CA VAL A 43 -5.96 -8.30 11.98
C VAL A 43 -6.62 -7.41 13.02
N ILE A 44 -7.63 -7.89 13.73
CA ILE A 44 -8.33 -7.16 14.79
C ILE A 44 -7.36 -6.77 15.92
N ASP A 45 -6.57 -7.71 16.44
CA ASP A 45 -5.63 -7.48 17.54
C ASP A 45 -4.52 -6.49 17.11
N TRP A 46 -4.06 -6.61 15.88
CA TRP A 46 -3.05 -5.68 15.36
C TRP A 46 -3.60 -4.28 15.16
N LEU A 47 -4.80 -4.12 14.63
CA LEU A 47 -5.46 -2.81 14.50
C LEU A 47 -5.64 -2.14 15.86
N ALA A 48 -6.08 -2.90 16.86
CA ALA A 48 -6.27 -2.39 18.23
C ALA A 48 -4.95 -1.89 18.87
N SER A 49 -3.82 -2.51 18.56
CA SER A 49 -2.52 -2.18 19.17
C SER A 49 -1.68 -1.20 18.35
N SER A 50 -1.84 -1.18 17.03
CA SER A 50 -0.96 -0.42 16.14
C SER A 50 -1.34 1.05 15.99
N GLY A 51 -2.60 1.43 16.26
CA GLY A 51 -3.13 2.76 15.98
C GLY A 51 -3.16 3.11 14.49
N THR A 52 -3.25 2.09 13.62
CA THR A 52 -3.27 2.26 12.16
C THR A 52 -4.59 2.88 11.72
N ASP A 53 -4.54 3.86 10.83
CA ASP A 53 -5.72 4.55 10.30
C ASP A 53 -6.26 3.89 9.03
N VAL A 54 -5.34 3.44 8.16
CA VAL A 54 -5.67 2.77 6.92
C VAL A 54 -4.82 1.51 6.78
N LEU A 55 -5.46 0.35 6.66
CA LEU A 55 -4.79 -0.93 6.44
C LEU A 55 -5.19 -1.53 5.10
N CYS A 56 -4.22 -1.73 4.23
CA CYS A 56 -4.34 -2.46 2.97
C CYS A 56 -4.07 -3.94 3.20
N LEU A 57 -5.01 -4.80 2.80
CA LEU A 57 -4.90 -6.26 2.94
C LEU A 57 -4.72 -6.93 1.59
N GLN A 58 -3.91 -7.99 1.56
CA GLN A 58 -3.73 -8.85 0.40
C GLN A 58 -3.95 -10.32 0.79
N GLU A 59 -4.25 -11.14 -0.19
CA GLU A 59 -4.58 -12.56 -0.06
C GLU A 59 -5.73 -12.83 0.92
N LEU A 60 -6.86 -12.14 0.71
CA LEU A 60 -8.07 -12.37 1.51
C LEU A 60 -8.55 -13.82 1.42
N LYS A 61 -8.41 -14.45 0.23
CA LYS A 61 -8.77 -15.85 -0.10
C LYS A 61 -10.21 -16.22 0.27
N LEU A 62 -11.11 -15.25 0.21
CA LEU A 62 -12.53 -15.41 0.46
C LEU A 62 -13.34 -14.55 -0.52
N PRO A 63 -14.55 -14.98 -0.91
CA PRO A 63 -15.44 -14.17 -1.75
C PRO A 63 -16.10 -13.06 -0.91
N ASP A 64 -16.63 -12.04 -1.59
CA ASP A 64 -17.17 -10.82 -0.97
C ASP A 64 -18.24 -11.09 0.09
N GLU A 65 -19.13 -12.07 -0.13
CA GLU A 65 -20.21 -12.43 0.80
C GLU A 65 -19.72 -13.06 2.11
N LYS A 66 -18.43 -13.41 2.21
CA LYS A 66 -17.80 -13.96 3.41
C LYS A 66 -16.83 -13.01 4.08
N PHE A 67 -16.76 -11.78 3.60
CA PHE A 67 -15.88 -10.77 4.21
C PHE A 67 -16.42 -10.39 5.61
N PRO A 68 -15.57 -10.37 6.66
CA PRO A 68 -15.99 -10.16 8.05
C PRO A 68 -16.26 -8.68 8.34
N ARG A 69 -17.20 -8.09 7.61
CA ARG A 69 -17.46 -6.64 7.67
C ARG A 69 -17.95 -6.23 9.06
N ALA A 70 -18.90 -6.96 9.63
CA ALA A 70 -19.49 -6.62 10.92
C ALA A 70 -18.47 -6.68 12.06
N GLU A 71 -17.57 -7.65 12.04
CA GLU A 71 -16.52 -7.82 13.04
C GLU A 71 -15.47 -6.68 12.97
N LEU A 72 -15.17 -6.19 11.77
CA LEU A 72 -14.27 -5.05 11.58
C LEU A 72 -14.94 -3.73 11.95
N GLU A 73 -16.22 -3.55 11.63
CA GLU A 73 -17.01 -2.39 12.07
C GLU A 73 -17.13 -2.33 13.60
N ALA A 74 -17.29 -3.49 14.27
CA ALA A 74 -17.33 -3.55 15.73
C ALA A 74 -16.05 -3.08 16.43
N VAL A 75 -14.91 -3.05 15.70
CA VAL A 75 -13.63 -2.53 16.21
C VAL A 75 -13.26 -1.17 15.59
N GLY A 76 -14.23 -0.48 14.98
CA GLY A 76 -14.10 0.88 14.49
C GLY A 76 -13.46 1.01 13.10
N TYR A 77 -13.61 0.00 12.21
CA TYR A 77 -13.07 0.08 10.85
C TYR A 77 -14.14 -0.21 9.81
N ARG A 78 -14.34 0.73 8.89
CA ARG A 78 -15.09 0.49 7.64
C ARG A 78 -14.19 -0.20 6.62
N SER A 79 -14.80 -0.95 5.69
CA SER A 79 -14.04 -1.78 4.76
C SER A 79 -14.55 -1.71 3.33
N TRP A 80 -13.62 -1.65 2.39
CA TRP A 80 -13.83 -1.80 0.95
C TRP A 80 -12.92 -2.91 0.45
N TYR A 81 -13.45 -3.81 -0.36
CA TYR A 81 -12.73 -5.02 -0.76
C TYR A 81 -13.16 -5.52 -2.14
N ALA A 82 -12.31 -6.37 -2.70
CA ALA A 82 -12.55 -7.17 -3.89
C ALA A 82 -12.08 -8.59 -3.57
N GLY A 83 -13.01 -9.44 -3.17
CA GLY A 83 -12.74 -10.81 -2.74
C GLY A 83 -12.66 -11.79 -3.89
N GLN A 84 -11.92 -12.87 -3.67
CA GLN A 84 -11.86 -14.01 -4.59
C GLN A 84 -11.75 -15.31 -3.80
N LYS A 85 -12.59 -16.29 -4.16
CA LYS A 85 -12.57 -17.60 -3.49
C LYS A 85 -11.23 -18.30 -3.70
N THR A 86 -10.64 -18.82 -2.63
CA THR A 86 -9.43 -19.66 -2.61
C THR A 86 -8.11 -18.90 -2.82
N TYR A 87 -8.07 -17.91 -3.70
CA TYR A 87 -6.85 -17.17 -4.08
C TYR A 87 -7.10 -15.67 -4.08
N ASN A 88 -6.02 -14.88 -4.08
CA ASN A 88 -6.07 -13.43 -4.24
C ASN A 88 -7.03 -12.70 -3.27
N GLY A 89 -7.61 -11.61 -3.70
CA GLY A 89 -8.48 -10.75 -2.91
C GLY A 89 -7.70 -9.68 -2.16
N VAL A 90 -8.17 -8.45 -2.27
CA VAL A 90 -7.57 -7.26 -1.67
C VAL A 90 -8.61 -6.45 -0.92
N GLY A 91 -8.19 -5.70 0.09
CA GLY A 91 -9.07 -4.83 0.86
C GLY A 91 -8.36 -3.58 1.36
N ILE A 92 -9.18 -2.59 1.69
CA ILE A 92 -8.78 -1.37 2.40
C ILE A 92 -9.69 -1.26 3.62
N LEU A 93 -9.11 -1.24 4.80
CA LEU A 93 -9.78 -0.95 6.06
C LEU A 93 -9.46 0.48 6.45
N VAL A 94 -10.44 1.26 6.79
CA VAL A 94 -10.30 2.67 7.17
C VAL A 94 -10.95 2.90 8.53
N ARG A 95 -10.19 3.47 9.47
CA ARG A 95 -10.69 3.79 10.80
C ARG A 95 -11.88 4.75 10.72
N GLU A 96 -12.88 4.54 11.55
CA GLU A 96 -14.02 5.45 11.68
C GLU A 96 -13.57 6.88 11.98
N GLY A 97 -14.30 7.85 11.43
CA GLY A 97 -13.97 9.28 11.54
C GLY A 97 -13.20 9.82 10.34
N LEU A 98 -12.50 8.98 9.55
CA LEU A 98 -11.90 9.42 8.30
C LEU A 98 -12.93 9.40 7.16
N ASN A 99 -12.87 10.38 6.27
CA ASN A 99 -13.76 10.46 5.12
C ASN A 99 -13.26 9.62 3.96
N VAL A 100 -14.11 8.78 3.39
CA VAL A 100 -13.83 8.01 2.17
C VAL A 100 -14.74 8.47 1.06
N ASP A 101 -14.16 8.90 -0.05
CA ASP A 101 -14.92 9.20 -1.26
C ASP A 101 -15.36 7.89 -1.94
N GLU A 102 -16.63 7.52 -1.72
CA GLU A 102 -17.21 6.28 -2.27
C GLU A 102 -17.19 6.26 -3.82
N THR A 103 -17.19 7.42 -4.47
CA THR A 103 -17.16 7.53 -5.93
C THR A 103 -15.77 7.30 -6.50
N SER A 104 -14.74 7.37 -5.66
CA SER A 104 -13.34 7.17 -6.04
C SER A 104 -12.92 5.69 -6.06
N ILE A 105 -13.82 4.78 -5.65
CA ILE A 105 -13.45 3.36 -5.50
C ILE A 105 -13.27 2.70 -6.84
N VAL A 106 -12.07 2.17 -7.07
CA VAL A 106 -11.72 1.41 -8.27
C VAL A 106 -11.33 -0.01 -7.87
N ARG A 107 -11.85 -1.01 -8.59
CA ARG A 107 -11.49 -2.43 -8.43
C ARG A 107 -10.81 -2.91 -9.71
N ASN A 108 -9.67 -3.57 -9.54
CA ASN A 108 -8.74 -3.96 -10.59
C ASN A 108 -8.19 -2.76 -11.41
N ILE A 109 -7.29 -3.04 -12.32
CA ILE A 109 -6.66 -2.02 -13.16
C ILE A 109 -7.62 -1.69 -14.32
N PRO A 110 -8.07 -0.45 -14.47
CA PRO A 110 -8.94 -0.06 -15.59
C PRO A 110 -8.28 -0.35 -16.94
N GLY A 111 -9.04 -0.95 -17.85
CA GLY A 111 -8.57 -1.30 -19.19
C GLY A 111 -7.72 -2.59 -19.28
N PHE A 112 -7.42 -3.22 -18.15
CA PHE A 112 -6.78 -4.53 -18.11
C PHE A 112 -7.80 -5.58 -17.65
N GLU A 113 -8.28 -6.41 -18.59
CA GLU A 113 -9.22 -7.49 -18.26
C GLU A 113 -8.52 -8.59 -17.46
N ASP A 114 -8.84 -8.66 -16.19
CA ASP A 114 -8.27 -9.63 -15.25
C ASP A 114 -9.39 -10.23 -14.37
N PRO A 115 -9.61 -11.55 -14.43
CA PRO A 115 -10.55 -12.22 -13.54
C PRO A 115 -10.06 -12.28 -12.08
N GLN A 116 -8.79 -11.96 -11.83
CA GLN A 116 -8.18 -12.03 -10.51
C GLN A 116 -8.32 -10.70 -9.77
N GLN A 117 -8.80 -10.77 -8.52
CA GLN A 117 -8.98 -9.59 -7.68
C GLN A 117 -7.65 -9.22 -7.00
N ARG A 118 -6.92 -8.27 -7.58
CA ARG A 118 -5.55 -7.92 -7.18
C ARG A 118 -5.34 -6.46 -6.80
N VAL A 119 -6.28 -5.58 -7.17
CA VAL A 119 -6.16 -4.15 -6.90
C VAL A 119 -7.48 -3.60 -6.39
N ILE A 120 -7.41 -2.77 -5.36
CA ILE A 120 -8.49 -1.88 -4.96
C ILE A 120 -7.91 -0.52 -4.58
N ALA A 121 -8.57 0.54 -5.01
CA ALA A 121 -8.19 1.90 -4.68
C ALA A 121 -9.36 2.69 -4.11
N ALA A 122 -9.07 3.61 -3.20
CA ALA A 122 -10.02 4.55 -2.61
C ALA A 122 -9.30 5.86 -2.26
N THR A 123 -10.03 6.97 -2.23
CA THR A 123 -9.51 8.24 -1.72
C THR A 123 -10.00 8.45 -0.29
N VAL A 124 -9.07 8.57 0.65
CA VAL A 124 -9.31 8.73 2.10
C VAL A 124 -8.74 10.07 2.53
N ASP A 125 -9.56 10.98 3.00
CA ASP A 125 -9.18 12.35 3.40
C ASP A 125 -8.24 13.03 2.38
N GLY A 126 -8.55 12.88 1.09
CA GLY A 126 -7.77 13.45 -0.01
C GLY A 126 -6.48 12.71 -0.36
N VAL A 127 -6.18 11.60 0.29
CA VAL A 127 -5.07 10.70 -0.04
C VAL A 127 -5.58 9.53 -0.88
N ARG A 128 -5.02 9.36 -2.07
CA ARG A 128 -5.28 8.20 -2.93
C ARG A 128 -4.54 6.99 -2.41
N ILE A 129 -5.28 6.03 -1.85
CA ILE A 129 -4.76 4.75 -1.33
C ILE A 129 -5.01 3.66 -2.36
N ILE A 130 -3.97 2.96 -2.77
CA ILE A 130 -4.04 1.82 -3.69
C ILE A 130 -3.48 0.60 -3.00
N SER A 131 -4.33 -0.39 -2.72
CA SER A 131 -3.94 -1.71 -2.21
C SER A 131 -3.74 -2.66 -3.37
N ALA A 132 -2.53 -3.23 -3.52
CA ALA A 132 -2.18 -4.08 -4.64
C ALA A 132 -1.54 -5.39 -4.19
N TYR A 133 -1.96 -6.49 -4.80
CA TYR A 133 -1.37 -7.82 -4.68
C TYR A 133 -0.76 -8.23 -6.04
N PHE A 134 0.52 -7.99 -6.20
CA PHE A 134 1.24 -8.27 -7.44
C PHE A 134 1.27 -9.78 -7.69
N PRO A 135 1.10 -10.24 -8.92
CA PRO A 135 1.22 -11.66 -9.22
C PRO A 135 2.55 -12.23 -8.77
N ASN A 136 2.54 -13.42 -8.17
CA ASN A 136 3.80 -14.07 -7.77
C ASN A 136 4.70 -14.40 -8.97
N GLY A 137 4.13 -14.89 -10.08
CA GLY A 137 4.88 -15.21 -11.30
C GLY A 137 5.47 -16.63 -11.36
N GLN A 138 5.53 -17.33 -10.26
CA GLN A 138 6.01 -18.71 -10.10
C GLN A 138 7.49 -18.92 -10.46
N ALA A 139 7.90 -18.68 -11.71
CA ALA A 139 9.30 -18.77 -12.17
C ALA A 139 9.47 -18.02 -13.50
N PRO A 140 10.63 -17.38 -13.73
CA PRO A 140 10.98 -16.82 -15.03
C PRO A 140 10.78 -17.83 -16.16
N GLY A 141 10.27 -17.35 -17.31
CA GLY A 141 10.00 -18.17 -18.48
C GLY A 141 8.67 -18.94 -18.47
N THR A 142 7.86 -18.84 -17.41
CA THR A 142 6.52 -19.46 -17.36
C THR A 142 5.44 -18.51 -17.85
N ASP A 143 4.25 -19.03 -18.22
CA ASP A 143 3.07 -18.22 -18.56
C ASP A 143 2.65 -17.32 -17.40
N LYS A 144 2.80 -17.78 -16.17
CA LYS A 144 2.50 -16.99 -14.96
C LYS A 144 3.47 -15.82 -14.79
N PHE A 145 4.72 -16.01 -15.17
CA PHE A 145 5.69 -14.92 -15.17
C PHE A 145 5.41 -13.91 -16.28
N ALA A 146 5.09 -14.38 -17.48
CA ALA A 146 4.66 -13.52 -18.58
C ALA A 146 3.38 -12.73 -18.23
N TYR A 147 2.41 -13.35 -17.52
CA TYR A 147 1.25 -12.66 -16.97
C TYR A 147 1.66 -11.59 -15.96
N LYS A 148 2.56 -11.89 -15.03
CA LYS A 148 3.08 -10.92 -14.07
C LYS A 148 3.66 -9.67 -14.75
N LEU A 149 4.47 -9.86 -15.77
CA LEU A 149 5.09 -8.74 -16.49
C LEU A 149 4.03 -7.85 -17.19
N ARG A 150 3.07 -8.47 -17.89
CA ARG A 150 1.95 -7.72 -18.50
C ARG A 150 1.10 -6.96 -17.48
N TRP A 151 0.86 -7.59 -16.32
CA TRP A 151 0.14 -6.96 -15.22
C TRP A 151 0.91 -5.76 -14.66
N LEU A 152 2.24 -5.87 -14.52
CA LEU A 152 3.12 -4.78 -14.08
C LEU A 152 3.15 -3.61 -15.07
N ASP A 153 3.12 -3.88 -16.37
CA ASP A 153 3.03 -2.86 -17.40
C ASP A 153 1.68 -2.11 -17.31
N ALA A 154 0.57 -2.85 -17.19
CA ALA A 154 -0.76 -2.25 -17.04
C ALA A 154 -0.88 -1.43 -15.74
N LEU A 155 -0.31 -1.91 -14.63
CA LEU A 155 -0.26 -1.16 -13.36
C LEU A 155 0.52 0.14 -13.53
N HIS A 156 1.69 0.10 -14.16
CA HIS A 156 2.53 1.27 -14.42
C HIS A 156 1.75 2.34 -15.20
N ASP A 157 1.09 1.97 -16.30
CA ASP A 157 0.37 2.90 -17.17
C ASP A 157 -0.84 3.52 -16.44
N TRP A 158 -1.55 2.74 -15.66
CA TRP A 158 -2.63 3.26 -14.82
C TRP A 158 -2.11 4.20 -13.74
N LEU A 159 -1.04 3.86 -13.04
CA LEU A 159 -0.43 4.71 -12.02
C LEU A 159 0.08 6.04 -12.58
N ALA A 160 0.60 6.05 -13.81
CA ALA A 160 0.98 7.29 -14.48
C ALA A 160 -0.21 8.26 -14.60
N THR A 161 -1.41 7.73 -14.87
CA THR A 161 -2.66 8.51 -14.89
C THR A 161 -3.10 8.92 -13.48
N GLU A 162 -3.13 7.97 -12.53
CA GLU A 162 -3.53 8.24 -11.13
C GLU A 162 -2.67 9.33 -10.48
N MET A 163 -1.36 9.33 -10.73
CA MET A 163 -0.45 10.34 -10.18
C MET A 163 -0.68 11.74 -10.74
N THR A 164 -1.23 11.90 -11.94
CA THR A 164 -1.62 13.21 -12.47
C THR A 164 -2.90 13.73 -11.83
N LEU A 165 -3.81 12.83 -11.44
CA LEU A 165 -5.09 13.16 -10.83
C LEU A 165 -4.99 13.34 -9.31
N HIS A 166 -4.07 12.62 -8.68
CA HIS A 166 -3.93 12.53 -7.22
C HIS A 166 -2.51 12.84 -6.78
N PRO A 167 -2.18 14.12 -6.49
CA PRO A 167 -0.86 14.50 -6.01
C PRO A 167 -0.41 13.81 -4.72
N LYS A 168 -1.37 13.44 -3.85
CA LYS A 168 -1.17 12.66 -2.64
C LYS A 168 -1.58 11.22 -2.90
N LEU A 169 -0.65 10.37 -3.31
CA LEU A 169 -0.90 8.96 -3.66
C LEU A 169 0.06 8.04 -2.91
N ALA A 170 -0.49 6.95 -2.36
CA ALA A 170 0.25 5.85 -1.78
C ALA A 170 -0.15 4.52 -2.45
N LEU A 171 0.84 3.80 -2.96
CA LEU A 171 0.70 2.44 -3.46
C LEU A 171 1.27 1.49 -2.40
N LEU A 172 0.41 0.64 -1.84
CA LEU A 172 0.75 -0.27 -0.76
C LEU A 172 0.44 -1.71 -1.18
N GLY A 173 1.25 -2.66 -0.75
CA GLY A 173 0.92 -4.05 -1.00
C GLY A 173 2.07 -5.02 -0.92
N ASP A 174 1.75 -6.27 -1.25
CA ASP A 174 2.72 -7.31 -1.56
C ASP A 174 3.07 -7.22 -3.06
N TYR A 175 4.27 -6.75 -3.33
CA TYR A 175 4.76 -6.57 -4.69
C TYR A 175 5.31 -7.87 -5.29
N ASN A 176 5.57 -8.87 -4.46
CA ASN A 176 6.27 -10.07 -4.91
C ASN A 176 7.57 -9.73 -5.68
N ILE A 177 8.25 -8.66 -5.28
CA ILE A 177 9.55 -8.20 -5.83
C ILE A 177 10.44 -7.74 -4.69
N ALA A 178 11.65 -8.28 -4.60
CA ALA A 178 12.73 -7.75 -3.78
C ALA A 178 13.64 -6.87 -4.68
N PRO A 179 13.56 -5.53 -4.55
CA PRO A 179 14.16 -4.61 -5.51
C PRO A 179 15.68 -4.65 -5.57
N GLU A 180 16.33 -4.89 -4.42
CA GLU A 180 17.77 -4.80 -4.28
C GLU A 180 18.33 -6.01 -3.54
N ASP A 181 19.64 -6.22 -3.62
CA ASP A 181 20.29 -7.35 -2.94
C ASP A 181 20.19 -7.28 -1.41
N ARG A 182 20.14 -6.06 -0.84
CA ARG A 182 19.90 -5.86 0.60
C ARG A 182 18.48 -6.24 1.05
N ASP A 183 17.55 -6.44 0.10
CA ASP A 183 16.19 -6.94 0.35
C ASP A 183 16.11 -8.47 0.37
N VAL A 184 17.22 -9.15 0.20
CA VAL A 184 17.32 -10.62 0.07
C VAL A 184 18.32 -11.16 1.08
N HIS A 185 17.96 -12.22 1.80
CA HIS A 185 18.84 -12.80 2.82
C HIS A 185 20.10 -13.49 2.24
N ASP A 186 20.00 -14.02 1.03
CA ASP A 186 21.10 -14.63 0.29
C ASP A 186 20.99 -14.25 -1.21
N PRO A 187 21.47 -13.06 -1.59
CA PRO A 187 21.36 -12.55 -2.95
C PRO A 187 21.93 -13.50 -4.01
N LYS A 188 23.02 -14.21 -3.67
CA LYS A 188 23.67 -15.14 -4.60
C LYS A 188 22.81 -16.37 -4.88
N ALA A 189 22.17 -16.92 -3.86
CA ALA A 189 21.27 -18.06 -4.02
C ALA A 189 19.98 -17.70 -4.76
N TRP A 190 19.56 -16.44 -4.67
CA TRP A 190 18.33 -15.94 -5.30
C TRP A 190 18.54 -15.29 -6.68
N GLU A 191 19.78 -15.14 -7.14
CA GLU A 191 20.11 -14.49 -8.41
C GLU A 191 19.32 -15.09 -9.58
N GLY A 192 18.60 -14.23 -10.32
CA GLY A 192 17.78 -14.63 -11.48
C GLY A 192 16.54 -15.47 -11.16
N GLN A 193 16.23 -15.72 -9.89
CA GLN A 193 15.02 -16.43 -9.50
C GLN A 193 13.79 -15.50 -9.48
N ASN A 194 12.61 -16.10 -9.35
CA ASN A 194 11.36 -15.38 -9.12
C ASN A 194 11.51 -14.45 -7.90
N LEU A 195 10.84 -13.31 -7.91
CA LEU A 195 10.86 -12.20 -6.94
C LEU A 195 12.14 -11.34 -7.00
N VAL A 196 13.20 -11.77 -7.67
CA VAL A 196 14.48 -11.05 -7.77
C VAL A 196 15.04 -11.01 -9.19
N SER A 197 14.27 -11.44 -10.19
CA SER A 197 14.70 -11.42 -11.58
C SER A 197 14.99 -10.00 -12.09
N PRO A 198 15.86 -9.84 -13.07
CA PRO A 198 16.15 -8.55 -13.68
C PRO A 198 14.89 -7.84 -14.19
N GLU A 199 13.93 -8.58 -14.77
CA GLU A 199 12.69 -8.06 -15.31
C GLU A 199 11.76 -7.50 -14.21
N GLU A 200 11.67 -8.20 -13.08
CA GLU A 200 10.88 -7.76 -11.92
C GLU A 200 11.49 -6.51 -11.29
N ARG A 201 12.80 -6.50 -11.08
CA ARG A 201 13.53 -5.34 -10.58
C ARG A 201 13.44 -4.14 -11.52
N ALA A 202 13.54 -4.37 -12.83
CA ALA A 202 13.33 -3.31 -13.82
C ALA A 202 11.90 -2.73 -13.78
N ALA A 203 10.89 -3.57 -13.57
CA ALA A 203 9.52 -3.12 -13.39
C ALA A 203 9.37 -2.25 -12.12
N PHE A 204 9.98 -2.63 -11.00
CA PHE A 204 9.99 -1.81 -9.78
C PHE A 204 10.68 -0.45 -10.02
N VAL A 205 11.81 -0.42 -10.73
CA VAL A 205 12.51 0.81 -11.10
C VAL A 205 11.63 1.72 -11.96
N ARG A 206 10.82 1.16 -12.87
CA ARG A 206 9.86 1.96 -13.67
C ARG A 206 8.78 2.60 -12.78
N LEU A 207 8.29 1.91 -11.74
CA LEU A 207 7.34 2.52 -10.78
C LEU A 207 7.99 3.69 -10.04
N ILE A 208 9.23 3.54 -9.58
CA ILE A 208 10.01 4.65 -9.00
C ILE A 208 10.20 5.78 -10.02
N GLY A 209 10.42 5.44 -11.30
CA GLY A 209 10.56 6.41 -12.41
C GLY A 209 9.33 7.30 -12.64
N LEU A 210 8.15 6.92 -12.17
CA LEU A 210 6.95 7.77 -12.15
C LEU A 210 7.02 8.91 -11.12
N GLY A 211 8.02 8.91 -10.24
CA GLY A 211 8.16 9.87 -9.14
C GLY A 211 7.65 9.34 -7.80
N LEU A 212 7.44 8.02 -7.70
CA LEU A 212 7.15 7.34 -6.43
C LEU A 212 8.45 7.10 -5.65
N LEU A 213 8.37 7.16 -4.33
CA LEU A 213 9.50 6.94 -3.42
C LEU A 213 9.19 5.78 -2.47
N ASP A 214 10.14 4.88 -2.29
CA ASP A 214 10.06 3.79 -1.31
C ASP A 214 10.14 4.36 0.11
N ALA A 215 9.02 4.37 0.83
CA ALA A 215 8.93 4.96 2.16
C ALA A 215 9.93 4.35 3.15
N PHE A 216 10.16 3.04 3.07
CA PHE A 216 11.11 2.36 3.94
C PHE A 216 12.54 2.82 3.71
N ARG A 217 12.91 3.14 2.46
CA ARG A 217 14.26 3.56 2.08
C ARG A 217 14.56 5.04 2.33
N GLN A 218 13.57 5.82 2.79
CA GLN A 218 13.79 7.22 3.19
C GLN A 218 14.47 7.35 4.56
N PHE A 219 14.46 6.28 5.35
CA PHE A 219 15.02 6.27 6.70
C PHE A 219 16.22 5.34 6.77
N GLU A 220 17.13 5.62 7.69
CA GLU A 220 18.22 4.70 8.02
C GLU A 220 17.61 3.43 8.63
N GLN A 221 18.00 2.28 8.09
CA GLN A 221 17.49 0.98 8.49
C GLN A 221 18.63 0.06 8.88
N GLN A 222 18.36 -0.81 9.83
CA GLN A 222 19.26 -1.93 10.12
C GLN A 222 19.34 -2.86 8.90
N GLU A 223 20.46 -3.58 8.77
CA GLU A 223 20.58 -4.62 7.77
C GLU A 223 19.64 -5.80 8.04
N LYS A 224 19.29 -6.52 6.98
CA LYS A 224 18.52 -7.77 7.04
C LYS A 224 17.13 -7.61 7.68
N ILE A 225 16.46 -6.51 7.32
CA ILE A 225 15.06 -6.31 7.65
C ILE A 225 14.21 -6.76 6.46
N TYR A 226 13.35 -7.72 6.69
CA TYR A 226 12.50 -8.38 5.69
C TYR A 226 11.04 -8.31 6.11
N SER A 227 10.13 -8.49 5.14
CA SER A 227 8.68 -8.51 5.36
C SER A 227 8.05 -9.89 5.18
N TRP A 228 8.74 -10.81 4.51
CA TRP A 228 8.28 -12.16 4.20
C TRP A 228 9.33 -13.23 4.52
N TRP A 229 8.86 -14.41 5.00
CA TRP A 229 9.68 -15.60 5.27
C TRP A 229 8.87 -16.87 4.97
N ASP A 230 9.41 -17.77 4.14
CA ASP A 230 8.78 -19.06 3.86
C ASP A 230 8.47 -19.81 5.18
N TYR A 231 7.33 -20.50 5.24
CA TYR A 231 7.00 -21.34 6.41
C TYR A 231 7.98 -22.50 6.60
N ARG A 232 8.59 -22.97 5.51
CA ARG A 232 9.51 -24.10 5.50
C ARG A 232 10.87 -23.75 6.10
N MET A 233 11.58 -24.76 6.53
CA MET A 233 12.98 -24.67 6.96
C MET A 233 13.24 -23.67 8.09
N MET A 234 12.23 -23.38 8.92
CA MET A 234 12.33 -22.39 10.00
C MET A 234 12.87 -21.02 9.52
N ALA A 235 12.49 -20.59 8.32
CA ALA A 235 13.07 -19.39 7.67
C ALA A 235 12.96 -18.15 8.55
N PHE A 236 11.82 -17.93 9.24
CA PHE A 236 11.66 -16.80 10.15
C PHE A 236 12.68 -16.82 11.32
N ARG A 237 12.92 -17.99 11.94
CA ARG A 237 13.90 -18.11 13.05
C ARG A 237 15.32 -17.83 12.57
N ARG A 238 15.67 -18.21 11.36
CA ARG A 238 16.98 -17.98 10.73
C ARG A 238 17.11 -16.61 10.10
N ASN A 239 16.03 -15.81 10.12
CA ASN A 239 15.92 -14.56 9.38
C ASN A 239 16.26 -14.70 7.87
N ALA A 240 15.89 -15.85 7.28
CA ALA A 240 16.05 -16.11 5.85
C ALA A 240 14.82 -15.59 5.10
N GLY A 241 14.72 -14.27 4.97
CA GLY A 241 13.56 -13.57 4.42
C GLY A 241 13.85 -12.71 3.20
N LEU A 242 12.80 -12.13 2.66
CA LEU A 242 12.81 -11.12 1.61
C LEU A 242 11.96 -9.92 2.04
N ARG A 243 12.33 -8.72 1.59
CA ARG A 243 11.45 -7.55 1.67
C ARG A 243 10.72 -7.42 0.34
N ILE A 244 9.47 -7.84 0.32
CA ILE A 244 8.60 -7.86 -0.86
C ILE A 244 7.28 -7.12 -0.67
N ASP A 245 6.99 -6.68 0.55
CA ASP A 245 5.88 -5.78 0.86
C ASP A 245 6.41 -4.35 0.94
N HIS A 246 5.78 -3.44 0.20
CA HIS A 246 6.27 -2.07 0.05
C HIS A 246 5.15 -1.04 0.21
N ILE A 247 5.57 0.17 0.59
CA ILE A 247 4.77 1.39 0.56
C ILE A 247 5.53 2.39 -0.31
N LEU A 248 5.01 2.66 -1.51
CA LEU A 248 5.52 3.71 -2.38
C LEU A 248 4.65 4.95 -2.25
N LEU A 249 5.29 6.08 -2.03
CA LEU A 249 4.64 7.37 -1.79
C LEU A 249 4.92 8.35 -2.93
N SER A 250 3.93 9.12 -3.34
CA SER A 250 4.16 10.32 -4.14
C SER A 250 5.02 11.31 -3.38
N LYS A 251 5.68 12.23 -4.09
CA LYS A 251 6.54 13.26 -3.48
C LYS A 251 5.84 14.02 -2.35
N ALA A 252 4.57 14.40 -2.55
CA ALA A 252 3.81 15.14 -1.55
C ALA A 252 3.58 14.37 -0.25
N LEU A 253 3.42 13.05 -0.31
CA LEU A 253 3.32 12.19 0.89
C LEU A 253 4.69 11.86 1.47
N SER A 254 5.68 11.67 0.61
CA SER A 254 7.05 11.40 1.01
C SER A 254 7.63 12.54 1.86
N ASP A 255 7.34 13.79 1.51
CA ASP A 255 7.83 14.97 2.23
C ASP A 255 7.28 15.09 3.66
N ILE A 256 6.13 14.51 3.92
CA ILE A 256 5.51 14.47 5.24
C ILE A 256 5.62 13.12 5.94
N CYS A 257 6.30 12.13 5.32
CA CYS A 257 6.54 10.84 5.93
C CYS A 257 7.57 10.97 7.07
N LYS A 258 7.21 10.50 8.27
CA LYS A 258 8.03 10.61 9.48
C LYS A 258 8.70 9.31 9.88
N ALA A 259 8.11 8.18 9.48
CA ALA A 259 8.64 6.85 9.76
C ALA A 259 8.06 5.83 8.79
N CYS A 260 8.83 4.78 8.51
CA CYS A 260 8.34 3.56 7.87
C CYS A 260 9.09 2.37 8.45
N ASP A 261 8.37 1.32 8.84
CA ASP A 261 8.97 0.15 9.48
C ASP A 261 8.13 -1.12 9.21
N ILE A 262 8.69 -2.26 9.60
CA ILE A 262 8.12 -3.60 9.45
C ILE A 262 7.89 -4.20 10.84
N ASP A 263 6.62 -4.42 11.20
CA ASP A 263 6.26 -4.99 12.49
C ASP A 263 6.32 -6.53 12.47
N LYS A 264 7.37 -7.08 13.04
CA LYS A 264 7.57 -8.55 13.11
C LYS A 264 6.84 -9.23 14.27
N VAL A 265 6.11 -8.48 15.12
CA VAL A 265 5.39 -9.04 16.27
C VAL A 265 4.36 -10.09 15.82
N PRO A 266 3.50 -9.83 14.82
CA PRO A 266 2.51 -10.81 14.37
C PRO A 266 3.10 -12.12 13.83
N ARG A 267 4.35 -12.12 13.38
CA ARG A 267 5.06 -13.33 12.95
C ARG A 267 5.35 -14.33 14.08
N LYS A 268 5.22 -13.89 15.33
CA LYS A 268 5.42 -14.71 16.54
C LYS A 268 4.12 -15.28 17.10
N TRP A 269 2.97 -14.89 16.57
CA TRP A 269 1.65 -15.38 17.00
C TRP A 269 1.41 -16.81 16.53
N GLU A 270 0.36 -17.44 17.04
CA GLU A 270 -0.04 -18.77 16.60
C GLU A 270 -0.57 -18.73 15.16
N GLN A 271 -0.18 -19.68 14.31
CA GLN A 271 -0.57 -19.74 12.89
C GLN A 271 -0.41 -18.40 12.13
N PRO A 272 0.75 -17.73 12.21
CA PRO A 272 0.91 -16.39 11.66
C PRO A 272 0.84 -16.40 10.12
N SER A 273 0.59 -15.24 9.51
CA SER A 273 0.90 -15.05 8.10
C SER A 273 2.40 -15.23 7.86
N ASP A 274 2.84 -15.63 6.68
CA ASP A 274 4.25 -15.64 6.28
C ASP A 274 4.79 -14.22 6.02
N HIS A 275 3.90 -13.21 5.96
CA HIS A 275 4.26 -11.79 5.89
C HIS A 275 4.10 -11.08 7.23
N ALA A 276 4.85 -10.00 7.42
CA ALA A 276 4.71 -9.04 8.50
C ALA A 276 4.08 -7.75 7.98
N PRO A 277 3.25 -7.03 8.80
CA PRO A 277 2.76 -5.72 8.42
C PRO A 277 3.90 -4.72 8.17
N VAL A 278 3.75 -3.91 7.12
CA VAL A 278 4.60 -2.75 6.84
C VAL A 278 3.75 -1.49 7.04
N PHE A 279 4.28 -0.49 7.73
CA PHE A 279 3.54 0.74 7.97
C PHE A 279 4.38 1.99 7.73
N ALA A 280 3.72 3.09 7.38
CA ALA A 280 4.30 4.41 7.29
C ALA A 280 3.46 5.40 8.09
N GLN A 281 4.12 6.36 8.75
CA GLN A 281 3.51 7.45 9.49
C GLN A 281 3.66 8.75 8.70
N LEU A 282 2.55 9.38 8.37
CA LEU A 282 2.46 10.64 7.65
C LEU A 282 2.04 11.77 8.59
N GLY A 283 2.61 12.97 8.43
CA GLY A 283 2.20 14.16 9.19
C GLY A 283 3.29 14.89 9.95
#